data_d38b28627ad4d8ab1c52fd97b2359741
#
_entry.id   d38b28627ad4d8ab1c52fd97b2359741
#
_cell.length_a   1.000
_cell.length_b   1.000
_cell.length_c   1.000
_cell.angle_alpha   90.00
_cell.angle_beta   90.00
_cell.angle_gamma   90.00
#
_symmetry.space_group_name_H-M   'P 1'
#
loop_
_entity.id
_entity.type
_entity.pdbx_description
1 polymer ?
#
loop_
_entity_poly.entity_id
_entity_poly.type
_entity_poly.pdbx_seq_one_letter_code
_entity_poly.pdbx_strand_id
1 'polypeptide(L)'
;MAAVKRAHLAVCNWAVFFGWAQVLYFAVDALLRSGDEAVYAAVERPLQLAQTAAVLEIGSRLFVTWGILWSFPETRTHILVSSLVISWSVTEIIRYSFFGTKELFGSAPSSLLWLRYSSFLVMYPTDISSEVGLIYIALQFIKASEKYCIRMPNKWNYSFDYFYASILVLLVYIPG
;
A
#
# COMPACT_ATOMS: atom_id res chain seq x y z
N MET A 1 -21.14 -26.48 -7.24
CA MET A 1 -19.77 -26.02 -6.90
C MET A 1 -19.40 -24.67 -7.55
N ALA A 2 -19.61 -24.45 -8.85
CA ALA A 2 -19.23 -23.19 -9.53
C ALA A 2 -19.97 -21.94 -8.98
N ALA A 3 -21.27 -22.02 -8.69
CA ALA A 3 -22.06 -20.92 -8.15
C ALA A 3 -21.61 -20.50 -6.74
N VAL A 4 -21.32 -21.46 -5.87
CA VAL A 4 -20.84 -21.21 -4.50
C VAL A 4 -19.45 -20.54 -4.55
N LYS A 5 -18.56 -20.98 -5.45
CA LYS A 5 -17.26 -20.37 -5.64
C LYS A 5 -17.36 -18.91 -6.12
N ARG A 6 -18.26 -18.63 -7.08
CA ARG A 6 -18.52 -17.28 -7.56
C ARG A 6 -19.08 -16.37 -6.47
N ALA A 7 -20.07 -16.87 -5.70
CA ALA A 7 -20.63 -16.12 -4.58
C ALA A 7 -19.57 -15.79 -3.53
N HIS A 8 -18.73 -16.76 -3.18
CA HIS A 8 -17.62 -16.54 -2.24
C HIS A 8 -16.63 -15.48 -2.75
N LEU A 9 -16.19 -15.59 -4.01
CA LEU A 9 -15.29 -14.59 -4.61
C LEU A 9 -15.91 -13.19 -4.67
N ALA A 10 -17.20 -13.10 -5.02
CA ALA A 10 -17.91 -11.83 -5.01
C ALA A 10 -17.93 -11.20 -3.61
N VAL A 11 -18.27 -11.99 -2.58
CA VAL A 11 -18.28 -11.51 -1.18
C VAL A 11 -16.88 -11.04 -0.76
N CYS A 12 -15.83 -11.80 -1.07
CA CYS A 12 -14.46 -11.39 -0.76
C CYS A 12 -14.08 -10.08 -1.46
N ASN A 13 -14.36 -9.95 -2.77
CA ASN A 13 -14.04 -8.73 -3.51
C ASN A 13 -14.78 -7.51 -2.95
N TRP A 14 -16.07 -7.64 -2.62
CA TRP A 14 -16.82 -6.54 -2.02
C TRP A 14 -16.38 -6.22 -0.59
N ALA A 15 -16.01 -7.20 0.21
CA ALA A 15 -15.44 -6.95 1.54
C ALA A 15 -14.15 -6.12 1.46
N VAL A 16 -13.26 -6.46 0.53
CA VAL A 16 -12.01 -5.69 0.32
C VAL A 16 -12.31 -4.30 -0.26
N PHE A 17 -13.28 -4.19 -1.19
CA PHE A 17 -13.75 -2.90 -1.69
C PHE A 17 -14.19 -1.97 -0.54
N PHE A 18 -15.06 -2.44 0.36
CA PHE A 18 -15.52 -1.63 1.49
C PHE A 18 -14.39 -1.30 2.47
N GLY A 19 -13.44 -2.21 2.68
CA GLY A 19 -12.25 -1.94 3.47
C GLY A 19 -11.44 -0.76 2.90
N TRP A 20 -11.17 -0.75 1.61
CA TRP A 20 -10.46 0.34 0.96
C TRP A 20 -11.29 1.64 0.86
N ALA A 21 -12.60 1.54 0.67
CA ALA A 21 -13.49 2.70 0.73
C ALA A 21 -13.45 3.37 2.10
N GLN A 22 -13.35 2.58 3.18
CA GLN A 22 -13.17 3.08 4.54
C GLN A 22 -11.80 3.77 4.72
N VAL A 23 -10.71 3.18 4.22
CA VAL A 23 -9.38 3.80 4.24
C VAL A 23 -9.43 5.16 3.52
N LEU A 24 -10.00 5.20 2.32
CA LEU A 24 -10.12 6.44 1.55
C LEU A 24 -10.95 7.50 2.28
N TYR A 25 -12.07 7.11 2.86
CA TYR A 25 -12.92 8.03 3.62
C TYR A 25 -12.17 8.68 4.78
N PHE A 26 -11.50 7.90 5.61
CA PHE A 26 -10.74 8.44 6.73
C PHE A 26 -9.52 9.26 6.29
N ALA A 27 -8.86 8.88 5.20
CA ALA A 27 -7.75 9.65 4.64
C ALA A 27 -8.21 11.03 4.17
N VAL A 28 -9.29 11.10 3.41
CA VAL A 28 -9.83 12.37 2.89
C VAL A 28 -10.39 13.23 4.01
N ASP A 29 -11.13 12.66 4.96
CA ASP A 29 -11.68 13.37 6.11
C ASP A 29 -10.56 13.98 6.97
N ALA A 30 -9.51 13.21 7.27
CA ALA A 30 -8.35 13.69 8.02
C ALA A 30 -7.60 14.79 7.25
N LEU A 31 -7.39 14.61 5.95
CA LEU A 31 -6.71 15.59 5.09
C LEU A 31 -7.46 16.93 5.07
N LEU A 32 -8.78 16.90 4.95
CA LEU A 32 -9.61 18.11 4.89
C LEU A 32 -9.73 18.82 6.23
N ARG A 33 -9.70 18.08 7.36
CA ARG A 33 -9.90 18.68 8.71
C ARG A 33 -8.61 19.05 9.41
N SER A 34 -7.58 18.23 9.25
CA SER A 34 -6.36 18.30 10.09
C SER A 34 -5.06 18.37 9.29
N GLY A 35 -5.14 18.27 7.97
CA GLY A 35 -3.99 18.29 7.07
C GLY A 35 -3.25 16.96 6.97
N ASP A 36 -2.13 16.97 6.25
CA ASP A 36 -1.37 15.78 5.87
C ASP A 36 -0.84 14.98 7.06
N GLU A 37 -0.46 15.69 8.12
CA GLU A 37 0.15 15.08 9.30
C GLU A 37 -0.78 14.12 10.04
N ALA A 38 -2.11 14.34 9.97
CA ALA A 38 -3.10 13.53 10.63
C ALA A 38 -3.55 12.31 9.81
N VAL A 39 -3.26 12.26 8.51
CA VAL A 39 -3.77 11.21 7.61
C VAL A 39 -3.32 9.83 8.05
N TYR A 40 -2.03 9.64 8.31
CA TYR A 40 -1.56 8.31 8.71
C TYR A 40 -2.20 7.83 10.01
N ALA A 41 -2.31 8.71 11.03
CA ALA A 41 -2.92 8.35 12.30
C ALA A 41 -4.39 7.94 12.15
N ALA A 42 -5.12 8.58 11.23
CA ALA A 42 -6.53 8.26 10.96
C ALA A 42 -6.72 6.92 10.25
N VAL A 43 -5.77 6.51 9.39
CA VAL A 43 -5.90 5.31 8.57
C VAL A 43 -5.04 4.13 9.05
N GLU A 44 -4.19 4.28 10.04
CA GLU A 44 -3.21 3.29 10.46
C GLU A 44 -3.80 1.88 10.60
N ARG A 45 -4.85 1.71 11.40
CA ARG A 45 -5.48 0.39 11.61
C ARG A 45 -6.22 -0.15 10.38
N PRO A 46 -7.11 0.62 9.72
CA PRO A 46 -7.76 0.13 8.51
C PRO A 46 -6.77 -0.20 7.39
N LEU A 47 -5.70 0.60 7.24
CA LEU A 47 -4.67 0.37 6.24
C LEU A 47 -3.89 -0.92 6.53
N GLN A 48 -3.46 -1.14 7.76
CA GLN A 48 -2.76 -2.36 8.16
C GLN A 48 -3.61 -3.61 7.91
N LEU A 49 -4.91 -3.57 8.25
CA LEU A 49 -5.83 -4.69 8.00
C LEU A 49 -6.01 -4.94 6.50
N ALA A 50 -6.24 -3.89 5.71
CA ALA A 50 -6.43 -4.00 4.28
C ALA A 50 -5.18 -4.55 3.57
N GLN A 51 -3.99 -4.08 3.95
CA GLN A 51 -2.72 -4.55 3.39
C GLN A 51 -2.37 -5.97 3.86
N THR A 52 -2.63 -6.32 5.12
CA THR A 52 -2.34 -7.67 5.63
C THR A 52 -3.24 -8.71 4.99
N ALA A 53 -4.49 -8.38 4.68
CA ALA A 53 -5.39 -9.26 3.93
C ALA A 53 -4.91 -9.53 2.49
N ALA A 54 -4.12 -8.62 1.91
CA ALA A 54 -3.57 -8.73 0.56
C ALA A 54 -2.17 -9.41 0.50
N VAL A 55 -1.73 -10.05 1.57
CA VAL A 55 -0.35 -10.58 1.78
C VAL A 55 0.23 -11.41 0.63
N LEU A 56 -0.61 -12.07 -0.18
CA LEU A 56 -0.15 -12.96 -1.24
C LEU A 56 0.23 -12.26 -2.55
N GLU A 57 -0.09 -10.97 -2.71
CA GLU A 57 0.10 -10.29 -4.01
C GLU A 57 1.11 -9.12 -4.01
N ILE A 58 1.48 -8.53 -2.84
CA ILE A 58 2.11 -7.21 -2.86
C ILE A 58 3.19 -7.04 -1.77
N GLY A 59 4.36 -7.64 -1.99
CA GLY A 59 5.49 -7.53 -1.06
C GLY A 59 5.99 -6.08 -0.83
N SER A 60 6.00 -5.23 -1.87
CA SER A 60 6.43 -3.84 -1.76
C SER A 60 5.54 -3.00 -0.86
N ARG A 61 4.22 -3.13 -0.98
CA ARG A 61 3.26 -2.41 -0.15
C ARG A 61 3.34 -2.79 1.33
N LEU A 62 3.57 -4.08 1.61
CA LEU A 62 3.83 -4.54 2.97
C LEU A 62 5.12 -3.95 3.52
N PHE A 63 6.18 -3.89 2.71
CA PHE A 63 7.43 -3.27 3.10
C PHE A 63 7.23 -1.79 3.46
N VAL A 64 6.55 -1.02 2.63
CA VAL A 64 6.28 0.40 2.92
C VAL A 64 5.38 0.56 4.15
N THR A 65 4.31 -0.24 4.28
CA THR A 65 3.37 -0.12 5.40
C THR A 65 4.00 -0.51 6.73
N TRP A 66 4.62 -1.70 6.81
CA TRP A 66 5.17 -2.23 8.04
C TRP A 66 6.64 -1.87 8.24
N GLY A 67 7.43 -1.95 7.17
CA GLY A 67 8.86 -1.69 7.22
C GLY A 67 9.21 -0.21 7.36
N ILE A 68 8.44 0.67 6.75
CA ILE A 68 8.72 2.12 6.76
C ILE A 68 7.76 2.86 7.69
N LEU A 69 6.48 2.93 7.36
CA LEU A 69 5.52 3.79 8.07
C LEU A 69 5.29 3.35 9.53
N TRP A 70 5.19 2.05 9.77
CA TRP A 70 5.00 1.55 11.14
C TRP A 70 6.29 1.61 11.96
N SER A 71 7.44 1.28 11.36
CA SER A 71 8.73 1.19 12.04
C SER A 71 9.39 2.54 12.30
N PHE A 72 9.13 3.54 11.46
CA PHE A 72 9.71 4.89 11.52
C PHE A 72 8.63 5.97 11.58
N PRO A 73 8.14 6.32 12.78
CA PRO A 73 7.06 7.30 12.95
C PRO A 73 7.36 8.68 12.35
N GLU A 74 8.63 9.03 12.18
CA GLU A 74 9.08 10.30 11.63
C GLU A 74 8.67 10.50 10.17
N THR A 75 8.42 9.39 9.45
CA THR A 75 7.97 9.44 8.05
C THR A 75 6.48 9.69 7.90
N ARG A 76 5.68 9.52 8.96
CA ARG A 76 4.21 9.50 8.92
C ARG A 76 3.57 10.84 8.60
N THR A 77 4.25 11.93 8.92
CA THR A 77 3.76 13.32 8.75
C THR A 77 4.05 13.90 7.37
N HIS A 78 4.69 13.13 6.50
CA HIS A 78 5.07 13.62 5.18
C HIS A 78 3.91 13.55 4.19
N ILE A 79 3.76 14.57 3.32
CA ILE A 79 2.69 14.67 2.30
C ILE A 79 2.63 13.44 1.38
N LEU A 80 3.76 12.77 1.14
CA LEU A 80 3.81 11.56 0.32
C LEU A 80 2.97 10.42 0.92
N VAL A 81 2.75 10.38 2.24
CA VAL A 81 1.87 9.40 2.87
C VAL A 81 0.43 9.61 2.44
N SER A 82 -0.03 10.86 2.43
CA SER A 82 -1.38 11.21 1.98
C SER A 82 -1.58 10.83 0.51
N SER A 83 -0.60 11.19 -0.34
CA SER A 83 -0.61 10.83 -1.76
C SER A 83 -0.67 9.32 -1.97
N LEU A 84 0.17 8.56 -1.25
CA LEU A 84 0.25 7.11 -1.33
C LEU A 84 -1.08 6.44 -0.92
N VAL A 85 -1.62 6.83 0.24
CA VAL A 85 -2.86 6.22 0.77
C VAL A 85 -4.04 6.49 -0.15
N ILE A 86 -4.17 7.71 -0.67
CA ILE A 86 -5.25 8.07 -1.60
C ILE A 86 -5.11 7.28 -2.91
N SER A 87 -3.91 7.24 -3.48
CA SER A 87 -3.63 6.53 -4.72
C SER A 87 -3.91 5.03 -4.59
N TRP A 88 -3.41 4.37 -3.54
CA TRP A 88 -3.71 2.97 -3.25
C TRP A 88 -5.21 2.73 -3.09
N SER A 89 -5.90 3.57 -2.30
CA SER A 89 -7.33 3.39 -2.05
C SER A 89 -8.15 3.49 -3.33
N VAL A 90 -7.88 4.50 -4.17
CA VAL A 90 -8.59 4.69 -5.44
C VAL A 90 -8.35 3.50 -6.37
N THR A 91 -7.10 3.07 -6.51
CA THR A 91 -6.73 1.92 -7.36
C THR A 91 -7.42 0.65 -6.92
N GLU A 92 -7.43 0.36 -5.61
CA GLU A 92 -8.04 -0.85 -5.07
C GLU A 92 -9.58 -0.81 -5.15
N ILE A 93 -10.20 0.33 -4.91
CA ILE A 93 -11.65 0.51 -5.08
C ILE A 93 -12.06 0.20 -6.52
N ILE A 94 -11.34 0.74 -7.50
CA ILE A 94 -11.62 0.50 -8.92
C ILE A 94 -11.40 -0.98 -9.25
N ARG A 95 -10.33 -1.57 -8.78
CA ARG A 95 -9.98 -2.97 -9.02
C ARG A 95 -11.04 -3.92 -8.47
N TYR A 96 -11.38 -3.78 -7.20
CA TYR A 96 -12.34 -4.68 -6.55
C TYR A 96 -13.78 -4.45 -6.97
N SER A 97 -14.16 -3.23 -7.34
CA SER A 97 -15.47 -2.98 -7.96
C SER A 97 -15.60 -3.68 -9.32
N PHE A 98 -14.54 -3.66 -10.13
CA PHE A 98 -14.50 -4.36 -11.40
C PHE A 98 -14.63 -5.88 -11.22
N PHE A 99 -13.81 -6.48 -10.35
CA PHE A 99 -13.87 -7.92 -10.11
C PHE A 99 -15.16 -8.35 -9.43
N GLY A 100 -15.64 -7.62 -8.42
CA GLY A 100 -16.90 -7.90 -7.74
C GLY A 100 -18.10 -7.88 -8.69
N THR A 101 -18.16 -6.88 -9.58
CA THR A 101 -19.21 -6.78 -10.58
C THR A 101 -19.13 -7.91 -11.61
N LYS A 102 -17.92 -8.24 -12.08
CA LYS A 102 -17.69 -9.33 -13.02
C LYS A 102 -18.13 -10.70 -12.46
N GLU A 103 -17.84 -10.96 -11.17
CA GLU A 103 -18.25 -12.22 -10.53
C GLU A 103 -19.76 -12.31 -10.32
N LEU A 104 -20.43 -11.20 -10.01
CA LEU A 104 -21.89 -11.18 -9.80
C LEU A 104 -22.68 -11.29 -11.10
N PHE A 105 -22.32 -10.50 -12.11
CA PHE A 105 -23.10 -10.36 -13.35
C PHE A 105 -22.51 -11.11 -14.54
N GLY A 106 -21.34 -11.77 -14.38
CA GLY A 106 -20.63 -12.46 -15.45
C GLY A 106 -19.87 -11.54 -16.42
N SER A 107 -20.17 -10.24 -16.42
CA SER A 107 -19.49 -9.21 -17.19
C SER A 107 -19.38 -7.91 -16.38
N ALA A 108 -18.32 -7.15 -16.59
CA ALA A 108 -18.18 -5.84 -16.00
C ALA A 108 -18.65 -4.77 -17.01
N PRO A 109 -19.30 -3.67 -16.54
CA PRO A 109 -19.67 -2.54 -17.38
C PRO A 109 -18.43 -1.94 -18.08
N SER A 110 -18.60 -1.49 -19.32
CA SER A 110 -17.54 -0.85 -20.10
C SER A 110 -16.98 0.42 -19.42
N SER A 111 -17.79 1.12 -18.65
CA SER A 111 -17.38 2.26 -17.84
C SER A 111 -16.35 1.89 -16.76
N LEU A 112 -16.53 0.77 -16.07
CA LEU A 112 -15.56 0.29 -15.09
C LEU A 112 -14.27 -0.20 -15.76
N LEU A 113 -14.38 -0.80 -16.94
CA LEU A 113 -13.23 -1.21 -17.72
C LEU A 113 -12.41 0.02 -18.16
N TRP A 114 -13.08 1.03 -18.69
CA TRP A 114 -12.45 2.28 -19.09
C TRP A 114 -11.78 2.97 -17.88
N LEU A 115 -12.51 3.07 -16.76
CA LEU A 115 -11.99 3.68 -15.53
C LEU A 115 -10.73 2.96 -15.03
N ARG A 116 -10.72 1.63 -15.08
CA ARG A 116 -9.56 0.81 -14.69
C ARG A 116 -8.31 1.13 -15.50
N TYR A 117 -8.44 1.28 -16.83
CA TYR A 117 -7.28 1.57 -17.68
C TYR A 117 -6.90 3.05 -17.63
N SER A 118 -7.85 3.96 -17.55
CA SER A 118 -7.57 5.40 -17.48
C SER A 118 -6.94 5.82 -16.16
N SER A 119 -7.43 5.26 -15.03
CA SER A 119 -6.88 5.55 -13.70
C SER A 119 -5.46 5.03 -13.54
N PHE A 120 -5.12 3.90 -14.17
CA PHE A 120 -3.77 3.35 -14.13
C PHE A 120 -2.71 4.34 -14.63
N LEU A 121 -3.02 5.11 -15.68
CA LEU A 121 -2.09 6.07 -16.26
C LEU A 121 -1.66 7.18 -15.28
N VAL A 122 -2.55 7.54 -14.35
CA VAL A 122 -2.30 8.60 -13.36
C VAL A 122 -1.87 8.00 -12.01
N MET A 123 -2.57 6.96 -11.55
CA MET A 123 -2.35 6.39 -10.21
C MET A 123 -1.01 5.64 -10.12
N TYR A 124 -0.62 4.92 -11.17
CA TYR A 124 0.62 4.14 -11.16
C TYR A 124 1.89 4.99 -11.00
N PRO A 125 2.11 6.09 -11.77
CA PRO A 125 3.23 6.98 -11.53
C PRO A 125 3.19 7.65 -10.16
N THR A 126 1.99 8.00 -9.67
CA THR A 126 1.81 8.62 -8.34
C THR A 126 2.17 7.64 -7.23
N ASP A 127 1.77 6.38 -7.36
CA ASP A 127 2.11 5.29 -6.45
C ASP A 127 3.62 5.11 -6.33
N ILE A 128 4.27 4.84 -7.45
CA ILE A 128 5.72 4.59 -7.50
C ILE A 128 6.49 5.78 -6.94
N SER A 129 6.16 7.01 -7.35
CA SER A 129 6.87 8.19 -6.88
C SER A 129 6.69 8.41 -5.38
N SER A 130 5.52 8.12 -4.82
CA SER A 130 5.25 8.22 -3.39
C SER A 130 5.97 7.14 -2.60
N GLU A 131 5.95 5.88 -3.06
CA GLU A 131 6.66 4.77 -2.40
C GLU A 131 8.17 4.98 -2.40
N VAL A 132 8.76 5.27 -3.56
CA VAL A 132 10.20 5.55 -3.70
C VAL A 132 10.61 6.75 -2.85
N GLY A 133 9.81 7.82 -2.88
CA GLY A 133 10.06 9.01 -2.07
C GLY A 133 10.03 8.73 -0.58
N LEU A 134 9.07 7.95 -0.10
CA LEU A 134 8.98 7.56 1.32
C LEU A 134 10.13 6.68 1.76
N ILE A 135 10.53 5.69 0.94
CA ILE A 135 11.69 4.85 1.25
C ILE A 135 12.95 5.71 1.29
N TYR A 136 13.13 6.62 0.33
CA TYR A 136 14.28 7.52 0.28
C TYR A 136 14.39 8.39 1.54
N ILE A 137 13.28 9.01 1.96
CA ILE A 137 13.24 9.82 3.20
C ILE A 137 13.54 8.94 4.42
N ALA A 138 12.98 7.74 4.47
CA ALA A 138 13.19 6.80 5.57
C ALA A 138 14.65 6.37 5.71
N LEU A 139 15.44 6.32 4.63
CA LEU A 139 16.85 5.91 4.69
C LEU A 139 17.68 6.72 5.70
N GLN A 140 17.38 8.01 5.88
CA GLN A 140 18.09 8.86 6.85
C GLN A 140 17.79 8.40 8.28
N PHE A 141 16.52 8.08 8.57
CA PHE A 141 16.08 7.62 9.89
C PHE A 141 16.52 6.18 10.17
N ILE A 142 16.51 5.31 9.15
CA ILE A 142 17.01 3.93 9.23
C ILE A 142 18.48 3.94 9.61
N LYS A 143 19.29 4.76 8.94
CA LYS A 143 20.72 4.87 9.21
C LYS A 143 21.00 5.43 10.61
N ALA A 144 20.24 6.43 11.04
CA ALA A 144 20.42 7.06 12.33
C ALA A 144 20.00 6.17 13.51
N SER A 145 18.96 5.36 13.34
CA SER A 145 18.40 4.53 14.42
C SER A 145 19.08 3.20 14.60
N GLU A 146 19.84 2.69 13.60
CA GLU A 146 20.38 1.33 13.53
C GLU A 146 19.36 0.22 13.89
N LYS A 147 18.05 0.50 13.78
CA LYS A 147 16.98 -0.47 14.03
C LYS A 147 17.08 -1.63 13.05
N TYR A 148 16.78 -2.83 13.54
CA TYR A 148 16.76 -4.06 12.74
C TYR A 148 18.11 -4.44 12.11
N CYS A 149 19.23 -3.90 12.64
CA CYS A 149 20.56 -4.33 12.26
C CYS A 149 21.00 -5.50 13.16
N ILE A 150 21.31 -6.64 12.56
CA ILE A 150 21.83 -7.82 13.26
C ILE A 150 23.31 -7.91 12.93
N ARG A 151 24.17 -7.56 13.90
CA ARG A 151 25.63 -7.71 13.77
C ARG A 151 26.01 -9.11 14.23
N MET A 152 26.48 -9.94 13.32
CA MET A 152 26.92 -11.28 13.63
C MET A 152 28.45 -11.30 13.94
N PRO A 153 28.88 -11.97 15.02
CA PRO A 153 30.28 -11.92 15.46
C PRO A 153 31.24 -12.73 14.58
N ASN A 154 30.78 -13.58 13.68
CA ASN A 154 31.60 -14.50 12.90
C ASN A 154 31.70 -14.12 11.43
N LYS A 155 32.90 -14.31 10.83
CA LYS A 155 33.17 -14.06 9.39
C LYS A 155 32.29 -14.87 8.42
N TRP A 156 31.67 -15.95 8.89
CA TRP A 156 30.83 -16.84 8.09
C TRP A 156 29.34 -16.52 8.18
N ASN A 157 28.93 -15.58 9.02
CA ASN A 157 27.54 -15.17 9.21
C ASN A 157 27.30 -13.83 8.53
N TYR A 158 26.26 -13.75 7.70
CA TYR A 158 25.81 -12.49 7.13
C TYR A 158 25.26 -11.57 8.22
N SER A 159 25.89 -10.41 8.41
CA SER A 159 25.26 -9.34 9.17
C SER A 159 24.10 -8.78 8.34
N PHE A 160 22.91 -8.75 8.92
CA PHE A 160 21.75 -8.10 8.29
C PHE A 160 21.73 -6.63 8.67
N ASP A 161 21.71 -5.77 7.66
CA ASP A 161 21.60 -4.33 7.84
C ASP A 161 20.38 -3.84 7.06
N TYR A 162 19.40 -3.31 7.79
CA TYR A 162 18.14 -2.86 7.23
C TYR A 162 18.30 -1.69 6.26
N PHE A 163 19.34 -0.86 6.46
CA PHE A 163 19.68 0.23 5.54
C PHE A 163 20.02 -0.29 4.15
N TYR A 164 20.93 -1.26 4.05
CA TYR A 164 21.29 -1.86 2.76
C TYR A 164 20.15 -2.67 2.14
N ALA A 165 19.34 -3.33 2.97
CA ALA A 165 18.13 -4.02 2.49
C ALA A 165 17.13 -3.02 1.87
N SER A 166 16.94 -1.86 2.49
CA SER A 166 16.07 -0.80 1.97
C SER A 166 16.59 -0.18 0.67
N ILE A 167 17.91 0.00 0.54
CA ILE A 167 18.54 0.42 -0.72
C ILE A 167 18.32 -0.64 -1.81
N LEU A 168 18.47 -1.93 -1.48
CA LEU A 168 18.24 -3.00 -2.45
C LEU A 168 16.79 -3.00 -2.95
N VAL A 169 15.82 -2.80 -2.06
CA VAL A 169 14.41 -2.64 -2.44
C VAL A 169 14.24 -1.48 -3.40
N LEU A 170 14.83 -0.30 -3.12
CA LEU A 170 14.79 0.85 -4.02
C LEU A 170 15.38 0.53 -5.41
N LEU A 171 16.54 -0.12 -5.46
CA LEU A 171 17.21 -0.46 -6.71
C LEU A 171 16.41 -1.47 -7.56
N VAL A 172 15.73 -2.42 -6.92
CA VAL A 172 14.86 -3.38 -7.61
C VAL A 172 13.55 -2.74 -8.05
N TYR A 173 13.08 -1.74 -7.30
CA TYR A 173 11.81 -1.08 -7.56
C TYR A 173 11.82 -0.13 -8.77
N ILE A 174 12.93 0.57 -8.99
CA ILE A 174 13.08 1.56 -10.09
C ILE A 174 13.00 0.92 -11.48
N PRO A 175 13.63 -0.24 -11.75
CA PRO A 175 13.58 -0.87 -13.09
C PRO A 175 12.33 -1.72 -13.33
N GLY A 176 11.52 -2.04 -12.35
CA GLY A 176 10.31 -2.88 -12.45
C GLY A 176 9.09 -2.08 -12.82
#